data_920529b15565d76441725b2bebe24fe7
#
_entry.id   920529b15565d76441725b2bebe24fe7
#
_cell.length_a   1.000
_cell.length_b   1.000
_cell.length_c   1.000
_cell.angle_alpha   90.00
_cell.angle_beta   90.00
_cell.angle_gamma   90.00
#
_symmetry.space_group_name_H-M   'P 1'
#
loop_
_entity.id
_entity.type
_entity.pdbx_description
1 polymer ?
#
loop_
_entity_poly.entity_id
_entity_poly.type
_entity_poly.pdbx_seq_one_letter_code
_entity_poly.pdbx_strand_id
1 'polypeptide(L)'
;LEKPMDFSKQESFNPVRDELPWPKTASEANELWRKRVKFELLADRLTYAKDGEKPDAKKVKESTGKIQRRYERLLKTMKAYEEAEILELYLSSLTRAYDPHSDYMSPHETENFKINSIDMQLTGIGAVLQADDGYTKIVRIMPGGPASRSKLIKANDRIIAVQNPGDKVATDILDMKLDKVVSLIRGKKGSVVKLTIIPAGTDERKVISITRDVVKLEDQLAKGYIIERQRDGKREKLGIIKLPGFYDKCSSHCRILLERFNKEKVDGVVLDLRHNGGGILQEAVNLTGLFITRGPVVQIKDYRGRQRVMSDVNVNVTYNGPLVVAVSHMSASASEIVAAALQDHGRAVIVGGKTTHGKGTVQQLLPLNRSFIANLAEDSGQLKFTISKFYRINGATTQRDGVTADIALPSIMDYLGTSEGELPRALEADRIAEAEYKSLDQVSGFFTSLRRASSKRIQTDQDYKYIQEDIARAKERKENPSISLNEASRRKERNENKGRIEARNKEHADRALPKESYYEIDIKGAQANKPLKKLDPPKPKKESTEPNPTPDEDPNTFSLDPELRETLHILSDYVILNKKLAGN
;
A
#
# COMPACT_ATOMS: atom_id res chain seq x y z
N LEU A 1 -17.15 -20.36 -25.46
CA LEU A 1 -16.90 -19.24 -26.40
C LEU A 1 -17.39 -19.49 -27.84
N GLU A 2 -17.57 -20.75 -28.23
CA GLU A 2 -18.07 -21.11 -29.57
C GLU A 2 -19.53 -20.73 -29.80
N LYS A 3 -20.34 -20.65 -28.73
CA LYS A 3 -21.75 -20.26 -28.80
C LYS A 3 -21.91 -18.78 -28.46
N PRO A 4 -22.68 -18.01 -29.25
CA PRO A 4 -22.92 -16.61 -28.93
C PRO A 4 -23.65 -16.47 -27.59
N MET A 5 -23.24 -15.49 -26.80
CA MET A 5 -23.87 -15.18 -25.51
C MET A 5 -25.05 -14.22 -25.72
N ASP A 6 -26.16 -14.56 -25.09
CA ASP A 6 -27.35 -13.71 -25.08
C ASP A 6 -27.33 -12.75 -23.89
N PHE A 7 -27.09 -11.47 -24.13
CA PHE A 7 -26.98 -10.43 -23.09
C PHE A 7 -28.34 -9.75 -22.80
N SER A 8 -29.43 -10.17 -23.43
CA SER A 8 -30.77 -9.64 -23.13
C SER A 8 -31.41 -10.34 -21.92
N LYS A 9 -30.95 -11.54 -21.58
CA LYS A 9 -31.50 -12.34 -20.48
C LYS A 9 -31.20 -11.70 -19.11
N GLN A 10 -32.20 -11.77 -18.23
CA GLN A 10 -32.11 -11.39 -16.84
C GLN A 10 -31.38 -12.51 -16.04
N GLU A 11 -30.09 -12.44 -16.03
CA GLU A 11 -29.22 -13.35 -15.29
C GLU A 11 -28.28 -12.54 -14.42
N SER A 12 -27.78 -13.15 -13.36
CA SER A 12 -26.78 -12.54 -12.48
C SER A 12 -25.62 -13.49 -12.20
N PHE A 13 -24.49 -12.91 -11.81
CA PHE A 13 -23.28 -13.59 -11.43
C PHE A 13 -22.72 -12.97 -10.15
N ASN A 14 -22.37 -13.81 -9.17
CA ASN A 14 -21.64 -13.36 -7.98
C ASN A 14 -20.14 -13.60 -8.17
N PRO A 15 -19.31 -12.57 -8.32
CA PRO A 15 -17.86 -12.71 -8.45
C PRO A 15 -17.17 -13.05 -7.13
N VAL A 16 -17.78 -12.71 -5.98
CA VAL A 16 -17.27 -13.02 -4.63
C VAL A 16 -17.75 -14.40 -4.24
N ARG A 17 -16.83 -15.36 -4.15
CA ARG A 17 -17.17 -16.78 -3.97
C ARG A 17 -16.51 -17.44 -2.76
N ASP A 18 -15.83 -16.69 -1.95
CA ASP A 18 -15.00 -17.22 -0.87
C ASP A 18 -15.81 -18.04 0.16
N GLU A 19 -17.06 -17.63 0.41
CA GLU A 19 -17.97 -18.32 1.32
C GLU A 19 -19.02 -19.19 0.58
N LEU A 20 -19.00 -19.20 -0.76
CA LEU A 20 -19.98 -19.97 -1.53
C LEU A 20 -19.53 -21.42 -1.73
N PRO A 21 -20.45 -22.38 -1.68
CA PRO A 21 -20.12 -23.78 -1.88
C PRO A 21 -19.56 -24.03 -3.29
N TRP A 22 -18.68 -25.02 -3.39
CA TRP A 22 -18.20 -25.50 -4.67
C TRP A 22 -19.34 -26.16 -5.46
N PRO A 23 -19.32 -26.08 -6.81
CA PRO A 23 -20.26 -26.84 -7.64
C PRO A 23 -20.19 -28.34 -7.32
N LYS A 24 -21.36 -28.97 -7.13
CA LYS A 24 -21.42 -30.42 -6.81
C LYS A 24 -21.44 -31.29 -8.06
N THR A 25 -21.79 -30.72 -9.21
CA THR A 25 -21.90 -31.46 -10.48
C THR A 25 -21.14 -30.73 -11.59
N ALA A 26 -20.75 -31.46 -12.64
CA ALA A 26 -20.16 -30.87 -13.84
C ALA A 26 -21.10 -29.85 -14.51
N SER A 27 -22.42 -30.08 -14.45
CA SER A 27 -23.43 -29.14 -15.00
C SER A 27 -23.40 -27.81 -14.24
N GLU A 28 -23.40 -27.83 -12.92
CA GLU A 28 -23.29 -26.62 -12.09
C GLU A 28 -21.97 -25.89 -12.33
N ALA A 29 -20.86 -26.62 -12.45
CA ALA A 29 -19.56 -26.03 -12.76
C ALA A 29 -19.57 -25.37 -14.15
N ASN A 30 -20.10 -26.02 -15.15
CA ASN A 30 -20.22 -25.47 -16.51
C ASN A 30 -21.09 -24.20 -16.54
N GLU A 31 -22.20 -24.19 -15.79
CA GLU A 31 -23.06 -23.01 -15.71
C GLU A 31 -22.38 -21.85 -15.00
N LEU A 32 -21.63 -22.11 -13.94
CA LEU A 32 -20.82 -21.12 -13.26
C LEU A 32 -19.77 -20.51 -14.21
N TRP A 33 -19.05 -21.35 -14.96
CA TRP A 33 -18.07 -20.90 -15.96
C TRP A 33 -18.73 -20.13 -17.10
N ARG A 34 -19.88 -20.57 -17.57
CA ARG A 34 -20.66 -19.85 -18.59
C ARG A 34 -20.98 -18.42 -18.13
N LYS A 35 -21.48 -18.26 -16.90
CA LYS A 35 -21.78 -16.95 -16.31
C LYS A 35 -20.52 -16.11 -16.11
N ARG A 36 -19.43 -16.71 -15.69
CA ARG A 36 -18.12 -16.05 -15.56
C ARG A 36 -17.64 -15.48 -16.89
N VAL A 37 -17.63 -16.30 -17.93
CA VAL A 37 -17.21 -15.89 -19.27
C VAL A 37 -18.16 -14.85 -19.85
N LYS A 38 -19.48 -15.00 -19.64
CA LYS A 38 -20.47 -14.00 -20.03
C LYS A 38 -20.22 -12.66 -19.35
N PHE A 39 -19.92 -12.64 -18.06
CA PHE A 39 -19.56 -11.42 -17.32
C PHE A 39 -18.35 -10.72 -17.95
N GLU A 40 -17.29 -11.45 -18.25
CA GLU A 40 -16.07 -10.89 -18.84
C GLU A 40 -16.28 -10.36 -20.26
N LEU A 41 -17.03 -11.10 -21.10
CA LEU A 41 -17.42 -10.64 -22.43
C LEU A 41 -18.31 -9.38 -22.37
N LEU A 42 -19.24 -9.34 -21.42
CA LEU A 42 -20.09 -8.16 -21.23
C LEU A 42 -19.28 -6.95 -20.78
N ALA A 43 -18.35 -7.14 -19.84
CA ALA A 43 -17.46 -6.08 -19.38
C ALA A 43 -16.62 -5.48 -20.53
N ASP A 44 -16.02 -6.32 -21.37
CA ASP A 44 -15.26 -5.88 -22.54
C ASP A 44 -16.16 -5.23 -23.61
N ARG A 45 -17.34 -5.84 -23.90
CA ARG A 45 -18.34 -5.31 -24.83
C ARG A 45 -18.81 -3.89 -24.48
N LEU A 46 -18.99 -3.61 -23.19
CA LEU A 46 -19.36 -2.27 -22.71
C LEU A 46 -18.28 -1.22 -22.99
N THR A 47 -17.05 -1.60 -23.30
CA THR A 47 -15.98 -0.64 -23.61
C THR A 47 -16.06 -0.11 -25.05
N TYR A 48 -16.50 -0.91 -26.02
CA TYR A 48 -16.48 -0.57 -27.44
C TYR A 48 -17.86 -0.45 -28.10
N ALA A 49 -18.90 -1.07 -27.57
CA ALA A 49 -20.24 -1.00 -28.15
C ALA A 49 -21.00 0.22 -27.61
N LYS A 50 -21.59 1.01 -28.50
CA LYS A 50 -22.46 2.14 -28.14
C LYS A 50 -23.85 1.67 -27.74
N ASP A 51 -24.57 2.53 -27.02
CA ASP A 51 -25.93 2.24 -26.60
C ASP A 51 -26.89 2.17 -27.81
N GLY A 52 -27.71 1.10 -27.86
CA GLY A 52 -28.66 0.87 -28.95
C GLY A 52 -28.04 0.40 -30.28
N GLU A 53 -26.71 0.35 -30.43
CA GLU A 53 -26.07 -0.12 -31.66
C GLU A 53 -25.72 -1.61 -31.58
N LYS A 54 -25.93 -2.34 -32.69
CA LYS A 54 -25.36 -3.69 -32.82
C LYS A 54 -23.82 -3.58 -32.82
N PRO A 55 -23.12 -4.33 -31.96
CA PRO A 55 -21.65 -4.25 -31.92
C PRO A 55 -21.06 -4.76 -33.23
N ASP A 56 -19.98 -4.12 -33.63
CA ASP A 56 -19.18 -4.53 -34.79
C ASP A 56 -18.71 -5.98 -34.63
N ALA A 57 -18.99 -6.82 -35.61
CA ALA A 57 -18.62 -8.24 -35.61
C ALA A 57 -17.08 -8.45 -35.44
N LYS A 58 -16.25 -7.55 -36.00
CA LYS A 58 -14.80 -7.58 -35.84
C LYS A 58 -14.40 -7.39 -34.39
N LYS A 59 -14.99 -6.40 -33.71
CA LYS A 59 -14.73 -6.13 -32.28
C LYS A 59 -15.22 -7.26 -31.39
N VAL A 60 -16.35 -7.89 -31.70
CA VAL A 60 -16.84 -9.08 -31.00
C VAL A 60 -15.84 -10.23 -31.12
N LYS A 61 -15.30 -10.47 -32.32
CA LYS A 61 -14.28 -11.51 -32.56
C LYS A 61 -12.97 -11.21 -31.82
N GLU A 62 -12.53 -9.95 -31.85
CA GLU A 62 -11.34 -9.50 -31.12
C GLU A 62 -11.49 -9.69 -29.61
N SER A 63 -12.63 -9.29 -29.03
CA SER A 63 -12.98 -9.47 -27.62
C SER A 63 -12.98 -10.94 -27.22
N THR A 64 -13.66 -11.79 -27.99
CA THR A 64 -13.70 -13.23 -27.75
C THR A 64 -12.28 -13.84 -27.80
N GLY A 65 -11.50 -13.48 -28.83
CA GLY A 65 -10.12 -13.94 -28.96
C GLY A 65 -9.20 -13.47 -27.83
N LYS A 66 -9.41 -12.25 -27.32
CA LYS A 66 -8.67 -11.72 -26.16
C LYS A 66 -8.94 -12.55 -24.90
N ILE A 67 -10.20 -12.85 -24.61
CA ILE A 67 -10.58 -13.65 -23.45
C ILE A 67 -10.08 -15.09 -23.60
N GLN A 68 -10.22 -15.68 -24.80
CA GLN A 68 -9.71 -17.01 -25.08
C GLN A 68 -8.19 -17.10 -24.83
N ARG A 69 -7.39 -16.21 -25.42
CA ARG A 69 -5.93 -16.17 -25.20
C ARG A 69 -5.57 -16.00 -23.73
N ARG A 70 -6.37 -15.25 -22.94
CA ARG A 70 -6.14 -15.11 -21.51
C ARG A 70 -6.28 -16.44 -20.77
N TYR A 71 -7.33 -17.21 -21.06
CA TYR A 71 -7.52 -18.53 -20.45
C TYR A 71 -6.52 -19.58 -20.96
N GLU A 72 -6.13 -19.52 -22.23
CA GLU A 72 -5.08 -20.38 -22.79
C GLU A 72 -3.73 -20.11 -22.10
N ARG A 73 -3.38 -18.82 -21.87
CA ARG A 73 -2.19 -18.45 -21.10
C ARG A 73 -2.28 -18.92 -19.65
N LEU A 74 -3.41 -18.73 -18.99
CA LEU A 74 -3.60 -19.24 -17.63
C LEU A 74 -3.35 -20.75 -17.56
N LEU A 75 -3.93 -21.51 -18.48
CA LEU A 75 -3.70 -22.95 -18.57
C LEU A 75 -2.25 -23.30 -18.85
N LYS A 76 -1.59 -22.60 -19.78
CA LYS A 76 -0.16 -22.75 -20.07
C LYS A 76 0.69 -22.48 -18.82
N THR A 77 0.40 -21.42 -18.08
CA THR A 77 1.09 -21.07 -16.84
C THR A 77 0.90 -22.16 -15.78
N MET A 78 -0.33 -22.64 -15.58
CA MET A 78 -0.60 -23.73 -14.61
C MET A 78 0.11 -25.05 -14.97
N LYS A 79 0.18 -25.39 -16.26
CA LYS A 79 0.91 -26.57 -16.75
C LYS A 79 2.43 -26.43 -16.66
N ALA A 80 2.93 -25.20 -16.59
CA ALA A 80 4.35 -24.87 -16.51
C ALA A 80 4.85 -24.70 -15.07
N TYR A 81 4.05 -25.08 -14.07
CA TYR A 81 4.55 -25.14 -12.69
C TYR A 81 5.64 -26.19 -12.56
N GLU A 82 6.77 -25.78 -12.04
CA GLU A 82 7.89 -26.67 -11.69
C GLU A 82 7.66 -27.28 -10.30
N GLU A 83 8.34 -28.37 -9.98
CA GLU A 83 8.20 -29.05 -8.68
C GLU A 83 8.47 -28.11 -7.49
N ALA A 84 9.45 -27.21 -7.61
CA ALA A 84 9.76 -26.21 -6.59
C ALA A 84 8.60 -25.24 -6.35
N GLU A 85 7.90 -24.81 -7.40
CA GLU A 85 6.74 -23.91 -7.28
C GLU A 85 5.53 -24.63 -6.68
N ILE A 86 5.34 -25.91 -7.01
CA ILE A 86 4.29 -26.74 -6.40
C ILE A 86 4.58 -26.95 -4.91
N LEU A 87 5.85 -27.24 -4.55
CA LEU A 87 6.27 -27.36 -3.17
C LEU A 87 6.06 -26.06 -2.39
N GLU A 88 6.38 -24.92 -2.98
CA GLU A 88 6.15 -23.60 -2.40
C GLU A 88 4.66 -23.37 -2.10
N LEU A 89 3.78 -23.65 -3.07
CA LEU A 89 2.32 -23.56 -2.87
C LEU A 89 1.83 -24.48 -1.73
N TYR A 90 2.36 -25.70 -1.67
CA TYR A 90 2.00 -26.66 -0.63
C TYR A 90 2.46 -26.18 0.76
N LEU A 91 3.73 -25.81 0.89
CA LEU A 91 4.31 -25.34 2.16
C LEU A 91 3.66 -24.04 2.64
N SER A 92 3.41 -23.10 1.73
CA SER A 92 2.69 -21.85 2.04
C SER A 92 1.25 -22.13 2.49
N SER A 93 0.56 -23.07 1.85
CA SER A 93 -0.79 -23.48 2.26
C SER A 93 -0.79 -24.16 3.65
N LEU A 94 0.21 -24.98 3.92
CA LEU A 94 0.39 -25.63 5.22
C LEU A 94 0.65 -24.61 6.34
N THR A 95 1.54 -23.66 6.11
CA THR A 95 1.89 -22.65 7.13
C THR A 95 0.71 -21.71 7.41
N ARG A 96 -0.01 -21.27 6.38
CA ARG A 96 -1.23 -20.44 6.50
C ARG A 96 -2.41 -21.17 7.14
N ALA A 97 -2.37 -22.48 7.25
CA ALA A 97 -3.36 -23.24 8.03
C ALA A 97 -3.25 -23.01 9.54
N TYR A 98 -2.13 -22.49 10.04
CA TYR A 98 -1.90 -22.17 11.46
C TYR A 98 -2.26 -20.73 11.80
N ASP A 99 -1.83 -19.76 10.99
CA ASP A 99 -2.18 -18.34 11.10
C ASP A 99 -1.96 -17.62 9.75
N PRO A 100 -2.61 -16.48 9.50
CA PRO A 100 -2.55 -15.81 8.19
C PRO A 100 -1.19 -15.17 7.86
N HIS A 101 -0.27 -15.10 8.82
CA HIS A 101 1.03 -14.43 8.68
C HIS A 101 2.20 -15.38 8.59
N SER A 102 1.98 -16.68 8.87
CA SER A 102 3.00 -17.71 8.67
C SER A 102 3.03 -18.13 7.21
N ASP A 103 4.25 -18.18 6.65
CA ASP A 103 4.45 -18.48 5.23
C ASP A 103 5.79 -19.17 4.99
N TYR A 104 5.85 -20.02 3.98
CA TYR A 104 7.11 -20.46 3.42
C TYR A 104 7.52 -19.49 2.33
N MET A 105 8.77 -19.06 2.36
CA MET A 105 9.36 -18.14 1.40
C MET A 105 10.49 -18.85 0.66
N SER A 106 10.33 -19.03 -0.65
CA SER A 106 11.40 -19.51 -1.52
C SER A 106 12.62 -18.58 -1.44
N PRO A 107 13.81 -19.00 -1.90
CA PRO A 107 14.99 -18.14 -1.97
C PRO A 107 14.70 -16.83 -2.70
N HIS A 108 13.96 -16.90 -3.80
CA HIS A 108 13.57 -15.73 -4.59
C HIS A 108 12.64 -14.78 -3.82
N GLU A 109 11.63 -15.31 -3.15
CA GLU A 109 10.73 -14.50 -2.32
C GLU A 109 11.43 -13.91 -1.11
N THR A 110 12.36 -14.65 -0.51
CA THR A 110 13.22 -14.16 0.57
C THR A 110 14.05 -12.96 0.14
N GLU A 111 14.65 -13.00 -1.06
CA GLU A 111 15.41 -11.87 -1.62
C GLU A 111 14.48 -10.68 -1.87
N ASN A 112 13.32 -10.89 -2.48
CA ASN A 112 12.34 -9.84 -2.72
C ASN A 112 11.84 -9.20 -1.43
N PHE A 113 11.60 -10.00 -0.39
CA PHE A 113 11.18 -9.50 0.92
C PHE A 113 12.27 -8.60 1.54
N LYS A 114 13.55 -9.02 1.50
CA LYS A 114 14.66 -8.20 1.99
C LYS A 114 14.75 -6.87 1.23
N ILE A 115 14.70 -6.92 -0.10
CA ILE A 115 14.77 -5.72 -0.95
C ILE A 115 13.65 -4.72 -0.62
N ASN A 116 12.41 -5.20 -0.52
CA ASN A 116 11.24 -4.34 -0.46
C ASN A 116 10.83 -3.93 0.98
N SER A 117 11.27 -4.69 1.99
CA SER A 117 10.80 -4.49 3.37
C SER A 117 11.91 -4.18 4.36
N ILE A 118 13.16 -4.45 4.03
CA ILE A 118 14.29 -4.29 4.96
C ILE A 118 15.31 -3.31 4.40
N ASP A 119 15.95 -3.66 3.28
CA ASP A 119 17.13 -2.95 2.76
C ASP A 119 16.79 -1.71 1.95
N MET A 120 15.59 -1.64 1.38
CA MET A 120 15.13 -0.59 0.45
C MET A 120 16.14 -0.31 -0.67
N GLN A 121 16.77 -1.37 -1.17
CA GLN A 121 17.73 -1.32 -2.28
C GLN A 121 17.79 -2.64 -3.02
N LEU A 122 18.06 -2.58 -4.30
CA LEU A 122 18.26 -3.76 -5.14
C LEU A 122 19.49 -3.59 -6.04
N THR A 123 20.04 -4.69 -6.51
CA THR A 123 21.08 -4.65 -7.56
C THR A 123 20.48 -5.06 -8.90
N GLY A 124 20.52 -4.14 -9.87
CA GLY A 124 19.90 -4.37 -11.16
C GLY A 124 20.01 -3.16 -12.08
N ILE A 125 19.05 -3.02 -13.00
CA ILE A 125 19.02 -1.92 -13.97
C ILE A 125 18.23 -0.70 -13.48
N GLY A 126 17.36 -0.81 -12.48
CA GLY A 126 16.53 0.29 -11.99
C GLY A 126 15.36 0.61 -12.93
N ALA A 127 14.58 -0.40 -13.28
CA ALA A 127 13.35 -0.28 -14.04
C ALA A 127 12.21 -1.05 -13.36
N VAL A 128 11.00 -0.50 -13.38
CA VAL A 128 9.77 -1.19 -12.97
C VAL A 128 9.19 -1.89 -14.18
N LEU A 129 8.95 -3.18 -14.05
CA LEU A 129 8.52 -4.05 -15.14
C LEU A 129 7.11 -4.58 -14.88
N GLN A 130 6.37 -4.84 -15.95
CA GLN A 130 5.03 -5.43 -15.92
C GLN A 130 4.88 -6.40 -17.08
N ALA A 131 4.17 -7.51 -16.85
CA ALA A 131 3.75 -8.39 -17.94
C ALA A 131 2.61 -7.75 -18.73
N ASP A 132 2.75 -7.63 -20.05
CA ASP A 132 1.79 -7.02 -20.96
C ASP A 132 1.68 -7.85 -22.24
N ASP A 133 0.60 -8.65 -22.35
CA ASP A 133 0.27 -9.51 -23.50
C ASP A 133 1.42 -10.43 -23.97
N GLY A 134 2.11 -11.06 -23.00
CA GLY A 134 3.25 -11.97 -23.28
C GLY A 134 4.61 -11.25 -23.35
N TYR A 135 4.63 -9.93 -23.37
CA TYR A 135 5.85 -9.12 -23.31
C TYR A 135 6.17 -8.68 -21.88
N THR A 136 7.44 -8.41 -21.63
CA THR A 136 7.86 -7.67 -20.41
C THR A 136 8.00 -6.19 -20.75
N LYS A 137 7.04 -5.39 -20.29
CA LYS A 137 6.97 -3.94 -20.53
C LYS A 137 7.64 -3.16 -19.41
N ILE A 138 8.39 -2.13 -19.78
CA ILE A 138 8.93 -1.16 -18.84
C ILE A 138 7.84 -0.14 -18.50
N VAL A 139 7.38 -0.13 -17.25
CA VAL A 139 6.37 0.84 -16.79
C VAL A 139 7.02 2.16 -16.42
N ARG A 140 8.15 2.10 -15.69
CA ARG A 140 8.83 3.30 -15.19
C ARG A 140 10.33 3.02 -15.03
N ILE A 141 11.14 4.06 -15.26
CA ILE A 141 12.57 4.07 -14.97
C ILE A 141 12.80 4.75 -13.61
N MET A 142 13.58 4.10 -12.75
CA MET A 142 13.89 4.62 -11.42
C MET A 142 14.96 5.72 -11.53
N PRO A 143 14.70 6.93 -10.99
CA PRO A 143 15.66 8.02 -11.02
C PRO A 143 17.00 7.62 -10.39
N GLY A 144 18.11 8.06 -11.00
CA GLY A 144 19.45 7.77 -10.49
C GLY A 144 19.93 6.31 -10.70
N GLY A 145 19.06 5.39 -11.15
CA GLY A 145 19.42 4.01 -11.47
C GLY A 145 20.21 3.87 -12.75
N PRO A 146 20.81 2.69 -13.03
CA PRO A 146 21.59 2.43 -14.25
C PRO A 146 20.81 2.74 -15.54
N ALA A 147 19.55 2.32 -15.62
CA ALA A 147 18.67 2.60 -16.77
C ALA A 147 18.47 4.12 -16.98
N SER A 148 18.26 4.86 -15.89
CA SER A 148 18.13 6.32 -15.94
C SER A 148 19.40 7.01 -16.42
N ARG A 149 20.57 6.56 -15.93
CA ARG A 149 21.88 7.10 -16.33
C ARG A 149 22.23 6.78 -17.78
N SER A 150 21.86 5.57 -18.24
CA SER A 150 22.17 5.13 -19.62
C SER A 150 21.37 5.87 -20.68
N LYS A 151 20.14 6.29 -20.36
CA LYS A 151 19.16 6.88 -21.30
C LYS A 151 18.84 6.01 -22.53
N LEU A 152 19.18 4.71 -22.47
CA LEU A 152 19.02 3.78 -23.59
C LEU A 152 17.62 3.14 -23.66
N ILE A 153 16.88 3.15 -22.54
CA ILE A 153 15.53 2.60 -22.42
C ILE A 153 14.56 3.64 -21.84
N LYS A 154 13.29 3.49 -22.18
CA LYS A 154 12.21 4.40 -21.76
C LYS A 154 11.01 3.63 -21.25
N ALA A 155 10.09 4.33 -20.59
CA ALA A 155 8.78 3.78 -20.28
C ALA A 155 8.05 3.37 -21.57
N ASN A 156 7.29 2.28 -21.48
CA ASN A 156 6.58 1.60 -22.55
C ASN A 156 7.44 0.81 -23.55
N ASP A 157 8.77 0.79 -23.44
CA ASP A 157 9.60 -0.15 -24.20
C ASP A 157 9.30 -1.59 -23.73
N ARG A 158 9.37 -2.56 -24.65
CA ARG A 158 9.15 -3.99 -24.38
C ARG A 158 10.47 -4.73 -24.45
N ILE A 159 10.76 -5.53 -23.43
CA ILE A 159 11.95 -6.41 -23.41
C ILE A 159 11.51 -7.77 -23.92
N ILE A 160 12.27 -8.34 -24.88
CA ILE A 160 11.97 -9.64 -25.52
C ILE A 160 13.05 -10.68 -25.31
N ALA A 161 14.29 -10.29 -24.98
CA ALA A 161 15.36 -11.23 -24.65
C ALA A 161 16.37 -10.62 -23.67
N VAL A 162 17.01 -11.49 -22.88
CA VAL A 162 18.04 -11.13 -21.88
C VAL A 162 19.26 -11.99 -22.11
N GLN A 163 20.46 -11.40 -22.07
CA GLN A 163 21.74 -12.11 -22.14
C GLN A 163 22.63 -11.68 -20.98
N ASN A 164 23.08 -12.62 -20.18
CA ASN A 164 24.00 -12.41 -19.07
C ASN A 164 25.46 -12.63 -19.50
N PRO A 165 26.42 -12.13 -18.71
CA PRO A 165 27.83 -12.44 -18.94
C PRO A 165 28.07 -13.96 -18.90
N GLY A 166 28.68 -14.49 -19.94
CA GLY A 166 28.92 -15.92 -20.09
C GLY A 166 27.89 -16.68 -20.91
N ASP A 167 26.72 -16.10 -21.15
CA ASP A 167 25.71 -16.72 -22.02
C ASP A 167 26.17 -16.66 -23.50
N LYS A 168 26.11 -17.80 -24.20
CA LYS A 168 26.41 -17.85 -25.62
C LYS A 168 25.33 -17.21 -26.50
N VAL A 169 24.08 -17.30 -26.06
CA VAL A 169 22.89 -16.82 -26.79
C VAL A 169 21.99 -16.08 -25.80
N ALA A 170 21.27 -15.06 -26.25
CA ALA A 170 20.27 -14.37 -25.48
C ALA A 170 19.07 -15.31 -25.18
N THR A 171 18.60 -15.33 -23.96
CA THR A 171 17.40 -16.06 -23.54
C THR A 171 16.17 -15.29 -24.01
N ASP A 172 15.32 -15.92 -24.80
CA ASP A 172 14.00 -15.38 -25.16
C ASP A 172 13.09 -15.38 -23.93
N ILE A 173 12.46 -14.24 -23.64
CA ILE A 173 11.59 -14.06 -22.47
C ILE A 173 10.12 -13.82 -22.82
N LEU A 174 9.74 -14.03 -24.10
CA LEU A 174 8.33 -13.96 -24.50
C LEU A 174 7.51 -15.03 -23.76
N ASP A 175 6.36 -14.66 -23.28
CA ASP A 175 5.48 -15.52 -22.45
C ASP A 175 6.11 -16.08 -21.15
N MET A 176 7.31 -15.61 -20.76
CA MET A 176 7.96 -16.03 -19.53
C MET A 176 7.31 -15.34 -18.32
N LYS A 177 7.24 -16.03 -17.18
CA LYS A 177 6.79 -15.45 -15.91
C LYS A 177 7.67 -14.25 -15.54
N LEU A 178 7.05 -13.16 -15.08
CA LEU A 178 7.76 -11.89 -14.81
C LEU A 178 8.86 -12.03 -13.75
N ASP A 179 8.63 -12.83 -12.71
CA ASP A 179 9.62 -13.13 -11.67
C ASP A 179 10.88 -13.79 -12.22
N LYS A 180 10.74 -14.75 -13.15
CA LYS A 180 11.88 -15.35 -13.85
C LYS A 180 12.62 -14.31 -14.71
N VAL A 181 11.88 -13.45 -15.41
CA VAL A 181 12.49 -12.35 -16.19
C VAL A 181 13.25 -11.39 -15.28
N VAL A 182 12.66 -11.00 -14.13
CA VAL A 182 13.31 -10.13 -13.16
C VAL A 182 14.60 -10.76 -12.62
N SER A 183 14.59 -12.06 -12.32
CA SER A 183 15.79 -12.80 -11.88
C SER A 183 16.90 -12.79 -12.91
N LEU A 184 16.58 -12.91 -14.22
CA LEU A 184 17.54 -12.81 -15.32
C LEU A 184 18.11 -11.39 -15.46
N ILE A 185 17.30 -10.36 -15.22
CA ILE A 185 17.72 -8.96 -15.36
C ILE A 185 18.54 -8.50 -14.13
N ARG A 186 18.22 -8.96 -12.91
CA ARG A 186 19.02 -8.75 -11.71
C ARG A 186 20.35 -9.48 -11.80
N GLY A 187 21.29 -9.19 -10.91
CA GLY A 187 22.57 -9.88 -10.84
C GLY A 187 23.61 -9.06 -10.09
N LYS A 188 24.86 -9.52 -10.09
CA LYS A 188 25.95 -8.91 -9.33
C LYS A 188 26.22 -7.47 -9.77
N LYS A 189 26.49 -6.59 -8.80
CA LYS A 189 26.91 -5.20 -9.05
C LYS A 189 28.13 -5.18 -9.98
N GLY A 190 28.11 -4.28 -10.97
CA GLY A 190 29.17 -4.13 -11.97
C GLY A 190 29.10 -5.11 -13.15
N SER A 191 28.25 -6.14 -13.10
CA SER A 191 28.02 -7.03 -14.25
C SER A 191 27.16 -6.35 -15.32
N VAL A 192 27.38 -6.72 -16.59
CA VAL A 192 26.65 -6.14 -17.72
C VAL A 192 25.54 -7.09 -18.15
N VAL A 193 24.31 -6.60 -18.25
CA VAL A 193 23.20 -7.31 -18.90
C VAL A 193 22.96 -6.71 -20.28
N LYS A 194 22.78 -7.55 -21.30
CA LYS A 194 22.31 -7.15 -22.61
C LYS A 194 20.82 -7.44 -22.72
N LEU A 195 20.05 -6.44 -23.10
CA LEU A 195 18.61 -6.54 -23.29
C LEU A 195 18.28 -6.33 -24.76
N THR A 196 17.50 -7.24 -25.34
CA THR A 196 16.87 -6.99 -26.64
C THR A 196 15.52 -6.35 -26.37
N ILE A 197 15.31 -5.15 -26.87
CA ILE A 197 14.10 -4.36 -26.66
C ILE A 197 13.41 -4.03 -27.97
N ILE A 198 12.11 -3.79 -27.89
CA ILE A 198 11.29 -3.15 -28.91
C ILE A 198 10.87 -1.78 -28.35
N PRO A 199 11.41 -0.66 -28.86
CA PRO A 199 11.02 0.67 -28.39
C PRO A 199 9.53 0.94 -28.64
N ALA A 200 8.92 1.72 -27.73
CA ALA A 200 7.52 2.07 -27.82
C ALA A 200 7.19 2.75 -29.19
N GLY A 201 6.12 2.27 -29.83
CA GLY A 201 5.67 2.81 -31.12
C GLY A 201 6.46 2.34 -32.34
N THR A 202 7.35 1.36 -32.18
CA THR A 202 8.11 0.74 -33.29
C THR A 202 8.00 -0.78 -33.22
N ASP A 203 8.38 -1.46 -34.33
CA ASP A 203 8.56 -2.91 -34.38
C ASP A 203 10.05 -3.30 -34.49
N GLU A 204 10.94 -2.30 -34.43
CA GLU A 204 12.39 -2.53 -34.56
C GLU A 204 12.96 -3.13 -33.27
N ARG A 205 13.86 -4.12 -33.43
CA ARG A 205 14.58 -4.71 -32.30
C ARG A 205 15.92 -4.01 -32.10
N LYS A 206 16.21 -3.64 -30.84
CA LYS A 206 17.49 -3.03 -30.46
C LYS A 206 18.15 -3.82 -29.35
N VAL A 207 19.45 -4.06 -29.44
CA VAL A 207 20.24 -4.66 -28.36
C VAL A 207 20.94 -3.54 -27.60
N ILE A 208 20.73 -3.48 -26.30
CA ILE A 208 21.35 -2.50 -25.42
C ILE A 208 22.09 -3.19 -24.29
N SER A 209 23.13 -2.55 -23.78
CA SER A 209 23.92 -3.05 -22.65
C SER A 209 23.79 -2.10 -21.48
N ILE A 210 23.45 -2.64 -20.30
CA ILE A 210 23.35 -1.86 -19.07
C ILE A 210 24.21 -2.53 -17.98
N THR A 211 25.08 -1.74 -17.36
CA THR A 211 25.86 -2.20 -16.21
C THR A 211 24.99 -2.14 -14.96
N ARG A 212 24.81 -3.26 -14.28
CA ARG A 212 24.05 -3.36 -13.03
C ARG A 212 24.73 -2.59 -11.90
N ASP A 213 23.93 -1.92 -11.10
CA ASP A 213 24.41 -1.20 -9.93
C ASP A 213 23.36 -1.28 -8.81
N VAL A 214 23.74 -0.82 -7.61
CA VAL A 214 22.78 -0.66 -6.53
C VAL A 214 21.80 0.45 -6.85
N VAL A 215 20.54 0.13 -6.83
CA VAL A 215 19.42 1.05 -7.00
C VAL A 215 18.75 1.23 -5.65
N LYS A 216 18.83 2.42 -5.07
CA LYS A 216 18.14 2.76 -3.83
C LYS A 216 16.70 3.11 -4.16
N LEU A 217 15.78 2.56 -3.38
CA LEU A 217 14.35 2.85 -3.50
C LEU A 217 14.02 4.17 -2.77
N GLU A 218 14.69 5.26 -3.14
CA GLU A 218 14.58 6.57 -2.45
C GLU A 218 13.13 7.07 -2.36
N ASP A 219 12.30 6.67 -3.32
CA ASP A 219 10.88 6.98 -3.33
C ASP A 219 10.09 6.27 -2.21
N GLN A 220 10.62 5.17 -1.68
CA GLN A 220 10.03 4.40 -0.58
C GLN A 220 10.62 4.77 0.79
N LEU A 221 11.49 5.77 0.86
CA LEU A 221 12.00 6.28 2.13
C LEU A 221 11.05 7.31 2.74
N ALA A 222 11.24 7.60 4.04
CA ALA A 222 10.53 8.67 4.71
C ALA A 222 10.75 10.02 4.01
N LYS A 223 9.69 10.80 3.85
CA LYS A 223 9.71 12.14 3.27
C LYS A 223 9.09 13.15 4.23
N GLY A 224 9.67 14.34 4.29
CA GLY A 224 9.13 15.47 5.02
C GLY A 224 8.45 16.46 4.08
N TYR A 225 7.35 17.04 4.55
CA TYR A 225 6.68 18.16 3.88
C TYR A 225 6.44 19.26 4.89
N ILE A 226 6.49 20.52 4.43
CA ILE A 226 6.07 21.68 5.21
C ILE A 226 4.99 22.40 4.44
N ILE A 227 3.89 22.71 5.13
CA ILE A 227 2.80 23.52 4.63
C ILE A 227 2.83 24.85 5.37
N GLU A 228 2.93 25.95 4.62
CA GLU A 228 2.83 27.30 5.15
C GLU A 228 1.52 27.92 4.72
N ARG A 229 0.75 28.41 5.69
CA ARG A 229 -0.54 29.05 5.46
C ARG A 229 -0.78 30.23 6.40
N GLN A 230 -1.79 31.02 6.08
CA GLN A 230 -2.32 32.05 6.98
C GLN A 230 -3.57 31.50 7.68
N ARG A 231 -3.60 31.63 9.02
CA ARG A 231 -4.77 31.30 9.81
C ARG A 231 -4.99 32.40 10.87
N ASP A 232 -6.18 32.97 10.89
CA ASP A 232 -6.55 34.06 11.83
C ASP A 232 -5.51 35.23 11.81
N GLY A 233 -5.02 35.58 10.60
CA GLY A 233 -4.03 36.63 10.40
C GLY A 233 -2.60 36.27 10.83
N LYS A 234 -2.35 35.07 11.31
CA LYS A 234 -1.01 34.59 11.71
C LYS A 234 -0.47 33.54 10.72
N ARG A 235 0.82 33.59 10.48
CA ARG A 235 1.53 32.56 9.70
C ARG A 235 1.64 31.29 10.53
N GLU A 236 1.25 30.18 9.96
CA GLU A 236 1.34 28.84 10.54
C GLU A 236 2.18 27.96 9.63
N LYS A 237 3.08 27.16 10.23
CA LYS A 237 3.88 26.15 9.55
C LYS A 237 3.56 24.77 10.14
N LEU A 238 3.08 23.85 9.32
CA LEU A 238 2.78 22.48 9.71
C LEU A 238 3.72 21.51 8.99
N GLY A 239 4.36 20.61 9.76
CA GLY A 239 5.23 19.55 9.25
C GLY A 239 4.46 18.25 9.04
N ILE A 240 4.79 17.50 7.99
CA ILE A 240 4.29 16.15 7.76
C ILE A 240 5.49 15.24 7.53
N ILE A 241 5.55 14.13 8.26
CA ILE A 241 6.46 13.01 7.95
C ILE A 241 5.61 11.90 7.35
N LYS A 242 5.77 11.61 6.06
CA LYS A 242 5.18 10.43 5.40
C LYS A 242 6.16 9.27 5.54
N LEU A 243 5.78 8.27 6.33
CA LEU A 243 6.58 7.07 6.56
C LEU A 243 5.88 5.85 5.90
N PRO A 244 6.39 5.35 4.77
CA PRO A 244 5.72 4.28 4.03
C PRO A 244 5.91 2.88 4.61
N GLY A 245 6.91 2.65 5.47
CA GLY A 245 7.20 1.38 6.12
C GLY A 245 8.27 1.50 7.19
N PHE A 246 8.37 0.50 8.06
CA PHE A 246 9.42 0.42 9.09
C PHE A 246 10.62 -0.39 8.57
N TYR A 247 11.39 0.21 7.66
CA TYR A 247 12.63 -0.31 7.08
C TYR A 247 13.84 0.01 7.97
N ASP A 248 15.01 -0.58 7.69
CA ASP A 248 16.26 -0.32 8.45
C ASP A 248 16.59 1.17 8.48
N LYS A 249 16.80 1.71 9.69
CA LYS A 249 17.12 3.13 9.97
C LYS A 249 15.99 4.13 9.69
N CYS A 250 14.75 3.69 9.52
CA CYS A 250 13.64 4.64 9.29
C CYS A 250 13.45 5.62 10.46
N SER A 251 13.68 5.21 11.69
CA SER A 251 13.68 6.07 12.89
C SER A 251 14.75 7.17 12.81
N SER A 252 15.95 6.82 12.36
CA SER A 252 17.03 7.81 12.13
C SER A 252 16.66 8.81 11.03
N HIS A 253 16.00 8.34 9.97
CA HIS A 253 15.49 9.21 8.92
C HIS A 253 14.42 10.18 9.44
N CYS A 254 13.49 9.68 10.25
CA CYS A 254 12.49 10.53 10.89
C CYS A 254 13.12 11.56 11.84
N ARG A 255 14.17 11.18 12.60
CA ARG A 255 14.94 12.09 13.44
C ARG A 255 15.50 13.25 12.63
N ILE A 256 16.16 12.97 11.50
CA ILE A 256 16.74 13.97 10.60
C ILE A 256 15.66 14.95 10.13
N LEU A 257 14.48 14.45 9.76
CA LEU A 257 13.37 15.28 9.33
C LEU A 257 12.82 16.14 10.48
N LEU A 258 12.67 15.57 11.69
CA LEU A 258 12.22 16.30 12.87
C LEU A 258 13.22 17.39 13.29
N GLU A 259 14.51 17.13 13.26
CA GLU A 259 15.55 18.11 13.51
C GLU A 259 15.48 19.26 12.48
N ARG A 260 15.20 18.94 11.21
CA ARG A 260 14.97 19.95 10.19
C ARG A 260 13.69 20.75 10.48
N PHE A 261 12.60 20.12 10.88
CA PHE A 261 11.37 20.81 11.27
C PHE A 261 11.56 21.76 12.45
N ASN A 262 12.36 21.36 13.44
CA ASN A 262 12.72 22.22 14.56
C ASN A 262 13.49 23.48 14.09
N LYS A 263 14.44 23.34 13.14
CA LYS A 263 15.15 24.49 12.54
C LYS A 263 14.21 25.41 11.76
N GLU A 264 13.26 24.83 11.03
CA GLU A 264 12.23 25.59 10.27
C GLU A 264 11.13 26.17 11.18
N LYS A 265 11.15 25.85 12.49
CA LYS A 265 10.19 26.29 13.50
C LYS A 265 8.75 25.95 13.10
N VAL A 266 8.49 24.67 12.78
CA VAL A 266 7.13 24.21 12.54
C VAL A 266 6.33 24.24 13.83
N ASP A 267 5.05 24.63 13.73
CA ASP A 267 4.15 24.77 14.87
C ASP A 267 3.58 23.45 15.36
N GLY A 268 3.50 22.45 14.48
CA GLY A 268 3.00 21.10 14.77
C GLY A 268 3.41 20.09 13.71
N VAL A 269 3.35 18.80 14.04
CA VAL A 269 3.77 17.69 13.16
C VAL A 269 2.66 16.66 13.01
N VAL A 270 2.43 16.19 11.77
CA VAL A 270 1.69 14.97 11.44
C VAL A 270 2.71 13.87 11.13
N LEU A 271 2.63 12.74 11.83
CA LEU A 271 3.27 11.49 11.44
C LEU A 271 2.24 10.67 10.63
N ASP A 272 2.40 10.61 9.32
CA ASP A 272 1.47 9.91 8.42
C ASP A 272 1.87 8.44 8.25
N LEU A 273 1.11 7.56 8.88
CA LEU A 273 1.23 6.10 8.84
C LEU A 273 0.08 5.43 8.07
N ARG A 274 -0.80 6.18 7.39
CA ARG A 274 -2.04 5.68 6.77
C ARG A 274 -1.83 4.56 5.75
N HIS A 275 -0.68 4.51 5.10
CA HIS A 275 -0.33 3.49 4.11
C HIS A 275 0.86 2.63 4.54
N ASN A 276 1.10 2.51 5.84
CA ASN A 276 2.25 1.83 6.41
C ASN A 276 1.83 0.49 7.03
N GLY A 277 2.11 -0.61 6.35
CA GLY A 277 1.79 -1.98 6.80
C GLY A 277 2.70 -2.53 7.90
N GLY A 278 3.60 -1.71 8.46
CA GLY A 278 4.52 -2.13 9.52
C GLY A 278 5.97 -2.34 9.03
N GLY A 279 6.67 -3.28 9.65
CA GLY A 279 8.05 -3.64 9.35
C GLY A 279 8.87 -3.97 10.61
N ILE A 280 10.06 -3.42 10.74
CA ILE A 280 11.01 -3.76 11.79
C ILE A 280 10.53 -3.24 13.15
N LEU A 281 10.29 -4.17 14.09
CA LEU A 281 9.80 -3.87 15.44
C LEU A 281 10.71 -2.90 16.21
N GLN A 282 12.04 -3.10 16.15
CA GLN A 282 12.99 -2.22 16.85
C GLN A 282 12.92 -0.78 16.34
N GLU A 283 12.65 -0.60 15.05
CA GLU A 283 12.48 0.73 14.46
C GLU A 283 11.21 1.45 14.99
N ALA A 284 10.13 0.69 15.30
CA ALA A 284 8.96 1.26 15.96
C ALA A 284 9.27 1.75 17.38
N VAL A 285 10.06 0.98 18.14
CA VAL A 285 10.53 1.41 19.47
C VAL A 285 11.38 2.67 19.37
N ASN A 286 12.35 2.67 18.47
CA ASN A 286 13.26 3.79 18.25
C ASN A 286 12.50 5.06 17.76
N LEU A 287 11.49 4.89 16.89
CA LEU A 287 10.69 6.00 16.39
C LEU A 287 9.83 6.61 17.51
N THR A 288 9.18 5.78 18.33
CA THR A 288 8.40 6.24 19.48
C THR A 288 9.28 7.07 20.43
N GLY A 289 10.53 6.64 20.69
CA GLY A 289 11.51 7.34 21.51
C GLY A 289 11.91 8.73 21.01
N LEU A 290 11.59 9.11 19.76
CA LEU A 290 11.80 10.48 19.29
C LEU A 290 10.81 11.48 19.92
N PHE A 291 9.71 10.99 20.50
CA PHE A 291 8.58 11.78 20.99
C PHE A 291 8.34 11.66 22.50
N ILE A 292 8.92 10.66 23.16
CA ILE A 292 8.77 10.43 24.61
C ILE A 292 10.11 10.49 25.33
N THR A 293 10.07 10.82 26.62
CA THR A 293 11.25 10.74 27.50
C THR A 293 11.27 9.36 28.11
N ARG A 294 12.06 8.45 27.60
CA ARG A 294 12.18 7.05 28.01
C ARG A 294 10.85 6.43 28.51
N GLY A 295 10.70 5.15 28.38
CA GLY A 295 9.53 4.42 28.88
C GLY A 295 9.17 3.22 28.01
N PRO A 296 8.20 2.40 28.43
CA PRO A 296 7.76 1.25 27.69
C PRO A 296 7.06 1.69 26.40
N VAL A 297 7.26 0.90 25.33
CA VAL A 297 6.65 1.13 24.03
C VAL A 297 5.71 -0.01 23.66
N VAL A 298 6.15 -1.24 23.91
CA VAL A 298 5.37 -2.44 23.56
C VAL A 298 5.74 -3.58 24.48
N GLN A 299 4.77 -4.44 24.79
CA GLN A 299 5.00 -5.68 25.51
C GLN A 299 4.92 -6.86 24.54
N ILE A 300 5.77 -7.88 24.74
CA ILE A 300 5.80 -9.08 23.90
C ILE A 300 5.62 -10.29 24.80
N LYS A 301 4.75 -11.23 24.40
CA LYS A 301 4.54 -12.52 25.07
C LYS A 301 4.75 -13.64 24.07
N ASP A 302 5.70 -14.54 24.38
CA ASP A 302 5.99 -15.69 23.54
C ASP A 302 5.03 -16.88 23.84
N TYR A 303 5.14 -17.95 23.03
CA TYR A 303 4.32 -19.16 23.17
C TYR A 303 4.54 -19.91 24.51
N ARG A 304 5.63 -19.63 25.23
CA ARG A 304 5.91 -20.17 26.56
C ARG A 304 5.36 -19.29 27.69
N GLY A 305 4.67 -18.21 27.34
CA GLY A 305 4.12 -17.25 28.31
C GLY A 305 5.15 -16.26 28.86
N ARG A 306 6.42 -16.27 28.39
CA ARG A 306 7.43 -15.31 28.83
C ARG A 306 7.11 -13.93 28.27
N GLN A 307 7.08 -12.95 29.17
CA GLN A 307 6.79 -11.56 28.84
C GLN A 307 8.07 -10.73 28.83
N ARG A 308 8.14 -9.79 27.90
CA ARG A 308 9.22 -8.81 27.79
C ARG A 308 8.66 -7.46 27.41
N VAL A 309 9.06 -6.43 28.12
CA VAL A 309 8.75 -5.03 27.78
C VAL A 309 9.91 -4.49 26.94
N MET A 310 9.58 -3.92 25.78
CA MET A 310 10.52 -3.15 24.99
C MET A 310 10.29 -1.66 25.26
N SER A 311 11.35 -0.98 25.63
CA SER A 311 11.29 0.41 26.07
C SER A 311 12.27 1.28 25.30
N ASP A 312 11.94 2.55 25.11
CA ASP A 312 12.95 3.55 24.83
C ASP A 312 13.74 3.87 26.11
N VAL A 313 15.06 3.92 25.98
CA VAL A 313 15.97 4.19 27.09
C VAL A 313 16.53 5.61 27.04
N ASN A 314 16.31 6.36 25.96
CA ASN A 314 16.80 7.71 25.78
C ASN A 314 15.98 8.71 26.60
N VAL A 315 16.66 9.68 27.19
CA VAL A 315 16.02 10.79 27.90
C VAL A 315 15.77 12.00 26.98
N ASN A 316 16.40 12.01 25.81
CA ASN A 316 16.33 13.14 24.88
C ASN A 316 15.16 12.97 23.91
N VAL A 317 14.20 13.87 23.97
CA VAL A 317 13.08 13.97 23.04
C VAL A 317 13.50 14.79 21.83
N THR A 318 13.35 14.24 20.63
CA THR A 318 13.69 14.97 19.38
C THR A 318 12.65 16.03 19.05
N TYR A 319 11.36 15.73 19.30
CA TYR A 319 10.25 16.65 19.04
C TYR A 319 9.23 16.61 20.18
N ASN A 320 9.00 17.76 20.83
CA ASN A 320 8.08 17.89 21.96
C ASN A 320 6.84 18.78 21.65
N GLY A 321 6.69 19.28 20.43
CA GLY A 321 5.55 20.11 20.00
C GLY A 321 4.28 19.29 19.76
N PRO A 322 3.16 19.94 19.38
CA PRO A 322 1.91 19.29 19.00
C PRO A 322 2.12 18.19 17.94
N LEU A 323 1.62 16.98 18.24
CA LEU A 323 1.79 15.80 17.40
C LEU A 323 0.45 15.13 17.12
N VAL A 324 0.20 14.86 15.86
CA VAL A 324 -0.90 14.01 15.38
C VAL A 324 -0.32 12.81 14.65
N VAL A 325 -0.82 11.62 14.91
CA VAL A 325 -0.51 10.42 14.15
C VAL A 325 -1.69 10.10 13.25
N ALA A 326 -1.49 10.17 11.95
CA ALA A 326 -2.51 9.80 10.97
C ALA A 326 -2.45 8.30 10.70
N VAL A 327 -3.57 7.60 10.87
CA VAL A 327 -3.70 6.15 10.69
C VAL A 327 -4.85 5.79 9.76
N SER A 328 -4.82 4.61 9.18
CA SER A 328 -5.92 4.04 8.44
C SER A 328 -6.01 2.53 8.68
N HIS A 329 -7.00 1.90 8.08
CA HIS A 329 -7.13 0.45 8.07
C HIS A 329 -5.92 -0.32 7.46
N MET A 330 -5.07 0.39 6.71
CA MET A 330 -3.81 -0.16 6.18
C MET A 330 -2.64 0.00 7.15
N SER A 331 -2.80 0.74 8.24
CA SER A 331 -1.78 0.86 9.29
C SER A 331 -1.75 -0.42 10.11
N ALA A 332 -0.67 -1.20 10.01
CA ALA A 332 -0.57 -2.51 10.64
C ALA A 332 0.73 -2.70 11.42
N SER A 333 0.71 -3.62 12.40
CA SER A 333 1.92 -4.12 13.07
C SER A 333 2.76 -3.01 13.74
N ALA A 334 3.98 -2.71 13.25
CA ALA A 334 4.85 -1.65 13.78
C ALA A 334 4.19 -0.27 13.80
N SER A 335 3.32 0.04 12.82
CA SER A 335 2.52 1.27 12.83
C SER A 335 1.55 1.31 14.00
N GLU A 336 0.93 0.16 14.31
CA GLU A 336 0.02 0.03 15.44
C GLU A 336 0.75 0.16 16.77
N ILE A 337 1.98 -0.37 16.85
CA ILE A 337 2.83 -0.21 18.05
C ILE A 337 3.11 1.28 18.32
N VAL A 338 3.53 2.03 17.31
CA VAL A 338 3.81 3.47 17.46
C VAL A 338 2.55 4.26 17.82
N ALA A 339 1.45 4.03 17.09
CA ALA A 339 0.18 4.72 17.35
C ALA A 339 -0.34 4.41 18.76
N ALA A 340 -0.35 3.12 19.16
CA ALA A 340 -0.80 2.69 20.49
C ALA A 340 0.09 3.27 21.60
N ALA A 341 1.41 3.21 21.45
CA ALA A 341 2.32 3.72 22.48
C ALA A 341 2.17 5.23 22.68
N LEU A 342 2.10 6.00 21.58
CA LEU A 342 1.91 7.45 21.65
C LEU A 342 0.52 7.84 22.20
N GLN A 343 -0.51 7.02 21.93
CA GLN A 343 -1.84 7.18 22.51
C GLN A 343 -1.84 6.88 24.00
N ASP A 344 -1.28 5.74 24.44
CA ASP A 344 -1.25 5.33 25.85
C ASP A 344 -0.42 6.29 26.70
N HIS A 345 0.67 6.82 26.17
CA HIS A 345 1.42 7.89 26.81
C HIS A 345 0.70 9.24 26.83
N GLY A 346 -0.43 9.38 26.14
CA GLY A 346 -1.11 10.67 26.00
C GLY A 346 -0.26 11.71 25.30
N ARG A 347 0.63 11.29 24.36
CA ARG A 347 1.60 12.15 23.66
C ARG A 347 1.09 12.70 22.35
N ALA A 348 0.26 11.96 21.65
CA ALA A 348 -0.25 12.34 20.34
C ALA A 348 -1.76 12.12 20.24
N VAL A 349 -2.40 12.88 19.34
CA VAL A 349 -3.78 12.63 18.93
C VAL A 349 -3.77 11.66 17.75
N ILE A 350 -4.47 10.55 17.85
CA ILE A 350 -4.59 9.57 16.77
C ILE A 350 -5.80 9.91 15.91
N VAL A 351 -5.57 10.14 14.61
CA VAL A 351 -6.58 10.62 13.66
C VAL A 351 -6.63 9.72 12.44
N GLY A 352 -7.81 9.40 11.91
CA GLY A 352 -7.95 8.66 10.67
C GLY A 352 -9.15 7.74 10.62
N GLY A 353 -9.06 6.59 9.96
CA GLY A 353 -10.10 5.58 9.94
C GLY A 353 -10.51 5.13 11.35
N LYS A 354 -11.67 4.48 11.49
CA LYS A 354 -12.19 4.06 12.78
C LYS A 354 -11.17 3.27 13.62
N THR A 355 -10.50 2.32 12.97
CA THR A 355 -9.44 1.50 13.56
C THR A 355 -8.30 1.29 12.58
N THR A 356 -7.13 0.88 13.08
CA THR A 356 -6.05 0.32 12.28
C THR A 356 -6.36 -1.14 11.90
N HIS A 357 -5.43 -1.83 11.23
CA HIS A 357 -5.62 -3.18 10.68
C HIS A 357 -5.99 -4.24 11.73
N GLY A 358 -5.34 -4.20 12.90
CA GLY A 358 -5.56 -5.17 13.96
C GLY A 358 -4.53 -6.31 14.03
N LYS A 359 -3.33 -6.15 13.48
CA LYS A 359 -2.28 -7.16 13.58
C LYS A 359 -1.51 -7.03 14.88
N GLY A 360 -1.63 -8.04 15.76
CA GLY A 360 -0.97 -8.11 17.07
C GLY A 360 0.09 -9.22 17.18
N THR A 361 0.65 -9.68 16.07
CA THR A 361 1.59 -10.82 16.02
C THR A 361 2.97 -10.42 15.53
N VAL A 362 4.01 -11.11 16.05
CA VAL A 362 5.41 -10.97 15.64
C VAL A 362 5.86 -12.21 14.91
N GLN A 363 6.39 -12.05 13.70
CA GLN A 363 6.96 -13.12 12.92
C GLN A 363 8.49 -13.13 13.00
N GLN A 364 9.05 -14.32 12.87
CA GLN A 364 10.49 -14.56 12.72
C GLN A 364 10.74 -15.25 11.38
N LEU A 365 11.88 -14.93 10.77
CA LEU A 365 12.42 -15.63 9.61
C LEU A 365 13.42 -16.68 10.08
N LEU A 366 13.20 -17.93 9.72
CA LEU A 366 14.09 -19.05 10.01
C LEU A 366 14.64 -19.61 8.69
N PRO A 367 15.94 -19.45 8.40
CA PRO A 367 16.56 -20.09 7.25
C PRO A 367 16.54 -21.63 7.40
N LEU A 368 16.00 -22.34 6.39
CA LEU A 368 15.84 -23.78 6.46
C LEU A 368 17.13 -24.55 6.21
N ASN A 369 18.09 -23.99 5.50
CA ASN A 369 19.42 -24.58 5.25
C ASN A 369 20.32 -24.69 6.49
N ARG A 370 19.98 -23.99 7.58
CA ARG A 370 20.70 -24.03 8.87
C ARG A 370 19.97 -24.85 9.95
N SER A 371 18.88 -25.49 9.60
CA SER A 371 18.09 -26.27 10.55
C SER A 371 18.72 -27.64 10.78
N PHE A 372 18.55 -28.19 11.99
CA PHE A 372 19.08 -29.47 12.49
C PHE A 372 18.75 -30.72 11.65
N ILE A 373 17.97 -30.59 10.60
CA ILE A 373 17.37 -31.73 9.88
C ILE A 373 18.08 -32.06 8.56
N ALA A 374 18.84 -31.14 7.96
CA ALA A 374 19.53 -31.45 6.72
C ALA A 374 20.74 -30.54 6.47
N ASN A 375 21.88 -31.14 6.15
CA ASN A 375 22.89 -30.54 5.29
C ASN A 375 22.31 -30.43 3.87
N LEU A 376 21.30 -29.57 3.69
CA LEU A 376 20.80 -29.24 2.35
C LEU A 376 21.86 -28.34 1.72
N ALA A 377 22.50 -28.85 0.67
CA ALA A 377 23.59 -28.16 -0.03
C ALA A 377 23.11 -26.92 -0.80
N GLU A 378 21.80 -26.76 -0.94
CA GLU A 378 21.14 -25.68 -1.67
C GLU A 378 20.35 -24.78 -0.73
N ASP A 379 20.16 -23.51 -1.13
CA ASP A 379 19.32 -22.58 -0.42
C ASP A 379 17.86 -23.05 -0.49
N SER A 380 17.33 -23.52 0.64
CA SER A 380 15.99 -24.07 0.76
C SER A 380 14.95 -23.02 1.18
N GLY A 381 15.30 -21.73 1.10
CA GLY A 381 14.41 -20.64 1.51
C GLY A 381 14.30 -20.47 3.02
N GLN A 382 13.23 -19.82 3.44
CA GLN A 382 12.97 -19.47 4.84
C GLN A 382 11.53 -19.76 5.24
N LEU A 383 11.37 -20.09 6.50
CA LEU A 383 10.07 -20.13 7.15
C LEU A 383 9.84 -18.81 7.89
N LYS A 384 8.84 -18.06 7.47
CA LYS A 384 8.29 -16.93 8.22
C LYS A 384 7.17 -17.46 9.10
N PHE A 385 7.27 -17.34 10.42
CA PHE A 385 6.26 -17.88 11.32
C PHE A 385 6.07 -17.02 12.56
N THR A 386 4.87 -17.07 13.08
CA THR A 386 4.48 -16.34 14.28
C THR A 386 5.12 -16.96 15.53
N ILE A 387 5.88 -16.15 16.26
CA ILE A 387 6.59 -16.58 17.48
C ILE A 387 6.03 -15.97 18.76
N SER A 388 5.35 -14.84 18.66
CA SER A 388 4.87 -14.06 19.80
C SER A 388 3.69 -13.22 19.41
N LYS A 389 2.91 -12.81 20.41
CA LYS A 389 1.99 -11.69 20.31
C LYS A 389 2.61 -10.45 20.93
N PHE A 390 2.22 -9.28 20.46
CA PHE A 390 2.56 -8.04 21.13
C PHE A 390 1.31 -7.36 21.69
N TYR A 391 1.53 -6.55 22.71
CA TYR A 391 0.50 -5.89 23.49
C TYR A 391 0.88 -4.44 23.71
N ARG A 392 -0.13 -3.62 23.86
CA ARG A 392 -0.01 -2.23 24.30
C ARG A 392 0.59 -2.18 25.71
N ILE A 393 1.15 -1.05 26.07
CA ILE A 393 1.69 -0.86 27.44
C ILE A 393 0.60 -0.91 28.51
N ASN A 394 -0.66 -0.63 28.17
CA ASN A 394 -1.83 -0.78 29.05
C ASN A 394 -2.36 -2.23 29.15
N GLY A 395 -1.65 -3.21 28.57
CA GLY A 395 -1.99 -4.63 28.60
C GLY A 395 -3.02 -5.09 27.57
N ALA A 396 -3.66 -4.20 26.84
CA ALA A 396 -4.54 -4.57 25.72
C ALA A 396 -3.72 -5.06 24.52
N THR A 397 -4.35 -5.77 23.60
CA THR A 397 -3.72 -6.16 22.32
C THR A 397 -4.28 -5.33 21.17
N THR A 398 -3.52 -5.23 20.07
CA THR A 398 -4.04 -4.74 18.80
C THR A 398 -4.64 -5.87 17.95
N GLN A 399 -4.40 -7.14 18.34
CA GLN A 399 -4.86 -8.30 17.57
C GLN A 399 -6.39 -8.26 17.39
N ARG A 400 -6.84 -8.27 16.15
CA ARG A 400 -8.22 -8.11 15.66
C ARG A 400 -8.84 -6.71 15.89
N ASP A 401 -8.54 -6.05 17.00
CA ASP A 401 -9.21 -4.81 17.39
C ASP A 401 -8.55 -3.55 16.81
N GLY A 402 -7.24 -3.63 16.52
CA GLY A 402 -6.46 -2.48 16.09
C GLY A 402 -6.29 -1.40 17.15
N VAL A 403 -5.86 -0.24 16.69
CA VAL A 403 -5.82 1.00 17.48
C VAL A 403 -7.02 1.85 17.08
N THR A 404 -7.91 2.13 18.00
CA THR A 404 -9.05 3.03 17.76
C THR A 404 -8.58 4.47 17.70
N ALA A 405 -8.94 5.20 16.64
CA ALA A 405 -8.59 6.60 16.49
C ALA A 405 -9.29 7.48 17.54
N ASP A 406 -8.58 8.47 18.10
CA ASP A 406 -9.16 9.46 19.01
C ASP A 406 -10.16 10.36 18.27
N ILE A 407 -9.89 10.64 17.01
CA ILE A 407 -10.78 11.36 16.11
C ILE A 407 -10.94 10.54 14.83
N ALA A 408 -12.06 9.82 14.73
CA ALA A 408 -12.36 9.00 13.56
C ALA A 408 -12.90 9.87 12.41
N LEU A 409 -12.32 9.68 11.23
CA LEU A 409 -12.75 10.28 9.97
C LEU A 409 -13.50 9.23 9.14
N PRO A 410 -14.58 9.61 8.41
CA PRO A 410 -15.23 8.70 7.49
C PRO A 410 -14.24 8.18 6.45
N SER A 411 -14.10 6.85 6.35
CA SER A 411 -13.23 6.19 5.37
C SER A 411 -13.94 4.99 4.74
N ILE A 412 -13.82 4.85 3.42
CA ILE A 412 -14.35 3.68 2.71
C ILE A 412 -13.62 2.40 3.12
N MET A 413 -12.36 2.51 3.54
CA MET A 413 -11.52 1.38 3.94
C MET A 413 -12.09 0.62 5.13
N ASP A 414 -12.83 1.29 6.03
CA ASP A 414 -13.50 0.67 7.18
C ASP A 414 -14.59 -0.34 6.80
N TYR A 415 -14.95 -0.42 5.51
CA TYR A 415 -16.03 -1.28 4.99
C TYR A 415 -15.59 -2.29 3.94
N LEU A 416 -14.31 -2.31 3.57
CA LEU A 416 -13.78 -3.19 2.52
C LEU A 416 -13.46 -4.62 2.99
N GLY A 417 -13.54 -4.90 4.29
CA GLY A 417 -13.36 -6.26 4.79
C GLY A 417 -11.91 -6.76 4.71
N THR A 418 -10.95 -5.91 5.09
CA THR A 418 -9.51 -6.21 5.01
C THR A 418 -8.82 -6.17 6.38
N SER A 419 -9.58 -6.21 7.48
CA SER A 419 -9.01 -6.24 8.84
C SER A 419 -8.48 -7.61 9.22
N GLU A 420 -7.60 -7.64 10.20
CA GLU A 420 -7.07 -8.88 10.79
C GLU A 420 -8.19 -9.82 11.24
N GLY A 421 -9.25 -9.27 11.86
CA GLY A 421 -10.38 -10.05 12.37
C GLY A 421 -11.20 -10.75 11.28
N GLU A 422 -11.08 -10.31 10.02
CA GLU A 422 -11.75 -10.89 8.85
C GLU A 422 -10.86 -11.93 8.13
N LEU A 423 -9.58 -12.03 8.51
CA LEU A 423 -8.67 -13.03 7.92
C LEU A 423 -8.99 -14.44 8.47
N PRO A 424 -9.02 -15.45 7.61
CA PRO A 424 -9.14 -16.83 8.06
C PRO A 424 -8.03 -17.19 9.04
N ARG A 425 -8.39 -17.82 10.16
CA ARG A 425 -7.44 -18.28 11.20
C ARG A 425 -6.64 -17.19 11.89
N ALA A 426 -7.11 -15.94 11.88
CA ALA A 426 -6.55 -14.89 12.71
C ALA A 426 -6.53 -15.32 14.19
N LEU A 427 -5.41 -15.15 14.87
CA LEU A 427 -5.27 -15.51 16.28
C LEU A 427 -6.23 -14.66 17.14
N GLU A 428 -6.72 -15.26 18.24
CA GLU A 428 -7.64 -14.60 19.16
C GLU A 428 -6.96 -13.43 19.89
N ALA A 429 -7.73 -12.38 20.15
CA ALA A 429 -7.35 -11.28 21.04
C ALA A 429 -7.34 -11.75 22.51
N ASP A 430 -6.33 -11.33 23.27
CA ASP A 430 -6.24 -11.55 24.71
C ASP A 430 -5.62 -10.32 25.40
N ARG A 431 -5.46 -10.36 26.70
CA ARG A 431 -4.88 -9.28 27.49
C ARG A 431 -3.79 -9.83 28.42
N ILE A 432 -2.87 -8.94 28.79
CA ILE A 432 -1.84 -9.18 29.81
C ILE A 432 -1.86 -8.06 30.86
N ALA A 433 -1.03 -8.17 31.86
CA ALA A 433 -0.87 -7.10 32.84
C ALA A 433 -0.31 -5.83 32.17
N GLU A 434 -0.73 -4.68 32.68
CA GLU A 434 -0.21 -3.38 32.31
C GLU A 434 1.29 -3.25 32.67
N ALA A 435 2.07 -2.63 31.80
CA ALA A 435 3.45 -2.27 32.10
C ALA A 435 3.47 -1.06 33.05
N GLU A 436 4.53 -0.95 33.85
CA GLU A 436 4.72 0.23 34.70
C GLU A 436 5.13 1.44 33.85
N TYR A 437 4.27 2.45 33.75
CA TYR A 437 4.58 3.71 33.06
C TYR A 437 3.78 4.89 33.65
N LYS A 438 4.25 6.09 33.35
CA LYS A 438 3.54 7.33 33.69
C LYS A 438 3.10 8.01 32.38
N SER A 439 1.80 8.20 32.22
CA SER A 439 1.25 8.98 31.11
C SER A 439 1.74 10.43 31.14
N LEU A 440 2.05 10.98 29.98
CA LEU A 440 2.40 12.40 29.80
C LEU A 440 1.15 13.29 29.80
N ASP A 441 0.02 12.71 29.40
CA ASP A 441 -1.31 13.34 29.33
C ASP A 441 -1.34 14.74 28.67
N GLN A 442 -0.63 14.88 27.55
CA GLN A 442 -0.51 16.16 26.85
C GLN A 442 -1.72 16.48 25.96
N VAL A 443 -2.63 15.51 25.71
CA VAL A 443 -3.67 15.63 24.68
C VAL A 443 -5.11 15.46 25.18
N SER A 444 -5.34 14.81 26.33
CA SER A 444 -6.68 14.43 26.78
C SER A 444 -7.63 15.62 26.92
N GLY A 445 -7.15 16.74 27.43
CA GLY A 445 -7.93 17.97 27.61
C GLY A 445 -8.44 18.62 26.31
N PHE A 446 -7.93 18.21 25.16
CA PHE A 446 -8.29 18.79 23.86
C PHE A 446 -9.30 17.97 23.06
N PHE A 447 -9.49 16.68 23.35
CA PHE A 447 -10.29 15.76 22.53
C PHE A 447 -11.70 16.26 22.25
N THR A 448 -12.41 16.76 23.24
CA THR A 448 -13.79 17.23 23.07
C THR A 448 -13.86 18.40 22.07
N SER A 449 -12.95 19.36 22.19
CA SER A 449 -12.90 20.53 21.32
C SER A 449 -12.49 20.16 19.89
N LEU A 450 -11.49 19.29 19.75
CA LEU A 450 -11.00 18.83 18.45
C LEU A 450 -12.07 18.00 17.71
N ARG A 451 -12.72 17.05 18.38
CA ARG A 451 -13.81 16.25 17.81
C ARG A 451 -14.96 17.12 17.33
N ARG A 452 -15.38 18.11 18.15
CA ARG A 452 -16.47 19.02 17.79
C ARG A 452 -16.12 19.86 16.55
N ALA A 453 -14.91 20.41 16.50
CA ALA A 453 -14.45 21.23 15.38
C ALA A 453 -14.35 20.40 14.08
N SER A 454 -13.76 19.21 14.16
CA SER A 454 -13.66 18.27 13.03
C SER A 454 -15.03 17.82 12.52
N SER A 455 -15.92 17.39 13.41
CA SER A 455 -17.28 16.97 13.02
C SER A 455 -18.03 18.06 12.28
N LYS A 456 -17.90 19.34 12.72
CA LYS A 456 -18.54 20.48 12.05
C LYS A 456 -18.00 20.66 10.63
N ARG A 457 -16.70 20.56 10.41
CA ARG A 457 -16.09 20.66 9.07
C ARG A 457 -16.51 19.51 8.16
N ILE A 458 -16.44 18.27 8.64
CA ILE A 458 -16.84 17.07 7.90
C ILE A 458 -18.29 17.15 7.39
N GLN A 459 -19.22 17.66 8.23
CA GLN A 459 -20.63 17.80 7.83
C GLN A 459 -20.85 18.77 6.67
N THR A 460 -20.00 19.77 6.50
CA THR A 460 -20.14 20.80 5.48
C THR A 460 -19.23 20.59 4.27
N ASP A 461 -18.17 19.79 4.42
CA ASP A 461 -17.18 19.56 3.37
C ASP A 461 -17.73 18.64 2.26
N GLN A 462 -17.54 19.06 1.00
CA GLN A 462 -18.08 18.35 -0.16
C GLN A 462 -17.39 17.00 -0.41
N ASP A 463 -16.09 16.88 -0.14
CA ASP A 463 -15.36 15.63 -0.33
C ASP A 463 -15.83 14.56 0.67
N TYR A 464 -16.14 14.97 1.90
CA TYR A 464 -16.71 14.04 2.88
C TYR A 464 -18.13 13.60 2.55
N LYS A 465 -18.93 14.42 1.86
CA LYS A 465 -20.22 13.98 1.31
C LYS A 465 -20.00 12.91 0.24
N TYR A 466 -19.02 13.09 -0.65
CA TYR A 466 -18.67 12.09 -1.65
C TYR A 466 -18.18 10.78 -1.00
N ILE A 467 -17.34 10.87 0.03
CA ILE A 467 -16.88 9.69 0.79
C ILE A 467 -18.07 8.96 1.44
N GLN A 468 -19.04 9.67 2.02
CA GLN A 468 -20.24 9.07 2.61
C GLN A 468 -21.12 8.36 1.56
N GLU A 469 -21.30 8.95 0.37
CA GLU A 469 -21.98 8.30 -0.74
C GLU A 469 -21.26 7.01 -1.17
N ASP A 470 -19.92 7.05 -1.24
CA ASP A 470 -19.12 5.89 -1.62
C ASP A 470 -19.15 4.80 -0.56
N ILE A 471 -19.18 5.17 0.73
CA ILE A 471 -19.40 4.24 1.86
C ILE A 471 -20.77 3.56 1.72
N ALA A 472 -21.83 4.32 1.46
CA ALA A 472 -23.18 3.75 1.27
C ALA A 472 -23.21 2.72 0.14
N ARG A 473 -22.58 3.02 -1.00
CA ARG A 473 -22.44 2.10 -2.13
C ARG A 473 -21.58 0.87 -1.84
N ALA A 474 -20.49 1.06 -1.07
CA ALA A 474 -19.65 -0.06 -0.67
C ALA A 474 -20.42 -1.05 0.23
N LYS A 475 -21.23 -0.54 1.16
CA LYS A 475 -22.13 -1.35 1.99
C LYS A 475 -23.15 -2.11 1.14
N GLU A 476 -23.84 -1.43 0.25
CA GLU A 476 -24.82 -2.05 -0.65
C GLU A 476 -24.18 -3.17 -1.49
N ARG A 477 -22.98 -2.95 -2.02
CA ARG A 477 -22.25 -3.99 -2.77
C ARG A 477 -21.80 -5.17 -1.91
N LYS A 478 -21.44 -4.94 -0.65
CA LYS A 478 -21.08 -6.01 0.28
C LYS A 478 -22.30 -6.87 0.63
N GLU A 479 -23.47 -6.24 0.83
CA GLU A 479 -24.73 -6.93 1.09
C GLU A 479 -25.27 -7.65 -0.16
N ASN A 480 -25.11 -7.03 -1.35
CA ASN A 480 -25.61 -7.53 -2.63
C ASN A 480 -24.47 -7.64 -3.66
N PRO A 481 -23.56 -8.63 -3.53
CA PRO A 481 -22.41 -8.75 -4.44
C PRO A 481 -22.75 -9.26 -5.84
N SER A 482 -24.02 -9.57 -6.09
CA SER A 482 -24.49 -10.10 -7.39
C SER A 482 -24.51 -9.01 -8.47
N ILE A 483 -23.89 -9.32 -9.61
CA ILE A 483 -23.78 -8.42 -10.77
C ILE A 483 -24.71 -8.89 -11.88
N SER A 484 -25.50 -7.98 -12.45
CA SER A 484 -26.37 -8.27 -13.60
C SER A 484 -25.54 -8.64 -14.85
N LEU A 485 -25.95 -9.70 -15.55
CA LEU A 485 -25.41 -10.10 -16.85
C LEU A 485 -26.26 -9.59 -18.03
N ASN A 486 -27.25 -8.74 -17.74
CA ASN A 486 -28.07 -8.07 -18.75
C ASN A 486 -27.37 -6.78 -19.21
N GLU A 487 -27.19 -6.63 -20.52
CA GLU A 487 -26.45 -5.50 -21.10
C GLU A 487 -27.11 -4.14 -20.80
N ALA A 488 -28.43 -4.03 -20.92
CA ALA A 488 -29.11 -2.76 -20.65
C ALA A 488 -28.96 -2.30 -19.20
N SER A 489 -29.11 -3.24 -18.24
CA SER A 489 -28.90 -2.96 -16.82
C SER A 489 -27.46 -2.50 -16.54
N ARG A 490 -26.46 -3.18 -17.11
CA ARG A 490 -25.04 -2.83 -16.91
C ARG A 490 -24.66 -1.50 -17.56
N ARG A 491 -25.25 -1.18 -18.72
CA ARG A 491 -25.06 0.13 -19.36
C ARG A 491 -25.61 1.25 -18.51
N LYS A 492 -26.82 1.06 -17.97
CA LYS A 492 -27.43 2.04 -17.07
C LYS A 492 -26.52 2.32 -15.88
N GLU A 493 -26.09 1.28 -15.15
CA GLU A 493 -25.18 1.41 -14.00
C GLU A 493 -23.86 2.10 -14.38
N ARG A 494 -23.29 1.75 -15.53
CA ARG A 494 -22.04 2.35 -16.03
C ARG A 494 -22.22 3.84 -16.35
N ASN A 495 -23.32 4.20 -17.03
CA ASN A 495 -23.60 5.59 -17.40
C ASN A 495 -23.86 6.44 -16.15
N GLU A 496 -24.60 5.93 -15.16
CA GLU A 496 -24.82 6.59 -13.88
C GLU A 496 -23.48 6.81 -13.13
N ASN A 497 -22.63 5.78 -13.07
CA ASN A 497 -21.32 5.89 -12.45
C ASN A 497 -20.42 6.90 -13.18
N LYS A 498 -20.40 6.84 -14.53
CA LYS A 498 -19.63 7.77 -15.35
C LYS A 498 -20.10 9.22 -15.14
N GLY A 499 -21.41 9.46 -15.20
CA GLY A 499 -21.97 10.79 -14.97
C GLY A 499 -21.63 11.34 -13.58
N ARG A 500 -21.67 10.50 -12.55
CA ARG A 500 -21.26 10.87 -11.19
C ARG A 500 -19.78 11.27 -11.11
N ILE A 501 -18.88 10.46 -11.69
CA ILE A 501 -17.45 10.72 -11.71
C ILE A 501 -17.16 12.02 -12.49
N GLU A 502 -17.77 12.22 -13.65
CA GLU A 502 -17.63 13.44 -14.46
C GLU A 502 -18.09 14.69 -13.70
N ALA A 503 -19.22 14.59 -12.99
CA ALA A 503 -19.75 15.69 -12.17
C ALA A 503 -18.78 16.04 -11.01
N ARG A 504 -18.24 15.04 -10.31
CA ARG A 504 -17.24 15.25 -9.25
C ARG A 504 -15.94 15.84 -9.80
N ASN A 505 -15.43 15.32 -10.92
CA ASN A 505 -14.22 15.84 -11.57
C ASN A 505 -14.39 17.27 -12.03
N LYS A 506 -15.57 17.65 -12.53
CA LYS A 506 -15.90 19.04 -12.90
C LYS A 506 -15.91 19.93 -11.67
N GLU A 507 -16.59 19.52 -10.60
CA GLU A 507 -16.64 20.28 -9.35
C GLU A 507 -15.23 20.46 -8.76
N HIS A 508 -14.39 19.40 -8.76
CA HIS A 508 -12.99 19.50 -8.33
C HIS A 508 -12.16 20.47 -9.17
N ALA A 509 -12.39 20.50 -10.50
CA ALA A 509 -11.68 21.41 -11.40
C ALA A 509 -12.08 22.89 -11.21
N ASP A 510 -13.32 23.13 -10.79
CA ASP A 510 -13.87 24.47 -10.56
C ASP A 510 -13.48 25.04 -9.18
N ARG A 511 -12.86 24.23 -8.31
CA ARG A 511 -12.41 24.70 -6.98
C ARG A 511 -11.23 25.62 -7.06
N ALA A 512 -11.27 26.68 -6.25
CA ALA A 512 -10.11 27.53 -6.05
C ALA A 512 -8.95 26.74 -5.41
N LEU A 513 -7.76 26.90 -5.97
CA LEU A 513 -6.56 26.29 -5.37
C LEU A 513 -6.29 26.90 -3.98
N PRO A 514 -5.82 26.09 -3.01
CA PRO A 514 -5.45 26.58 -1.70
C PRO A 514 -4.40 27.69 -1.78
N LYS A 515 -4.57 28.74 -1.00
CA LYS A 515 -3.59 29.83 -0.87
C LYS A 515 -2.48 29.47 0.11
N GLU A 516 -1.89 28.30 -0.08
CA GLU A 516 -0.86 27.74 0.79
C GLU A 516 0.41 27.49 0.00
N SER A 517 1.55 27.49 0.68
CA SER A 517 2.83 27.12 0.09
C SER A 517 3.24 25.73 0.59
N TYR A 518 3.69 24.89 -0.31
CA TYR A 518 4.06 23.52 -0.06
C TYR A 518 5.54 23.31 -0.34
N TYR A 519 6.23 22.62 0.54
CA TYR A 519 7.65 22.33 0.41
C TYR A 519 7.91 20.86 0.71
N GLU A 520 8.83 20.26 -0.04
CA GLU A 520 9.33 18.89 0.15
C GLU A 520 10.73 18.92 0.73
N ILE A 521 11.01 17.95 1.59
CA ILE A 521 12.32 17.72 2.19
C ILE A 521 12.62 16.23 2.09
N ASP A 522 13.63 15.85 1.34
CA ASP A 522 14.20 14.49 1.38
C ASP A 522 15.28 14.39 2.46
N ILE A 523 15.66 13.16 2.80
CA ILE A 523 16.66 12.88 3.85
C ILE A 523 18.00 13.54 3.55
N LYS A 524 18.48 13.48 2.30
CA LYS A 524 19.77 14.06 1.90
C LYS A 524 19.73 15.58 1.98
N GLY A 525 18.64 16.18 1.56
CA GLY A 525 18.41 17.62 1.64
C GLY A 525 18.34 18.13 3.08
N ALA A 526 17.67 17.36 3.96
CA ALA A 526 17.59 17.66 5.37
C ALA A 526 18.97 17.61 6.05
N GLN A 527 19.74 16.54 5.80
CA GLN A 527 21.13 16.39 6.32
C GLN A 527 22.07 17.50 5.83
N ALA A 528 22.01 17.81 4.55
CA ALA A 528 22.85 18.83 3.95
C ALA A 528 22.35 20.26 4.18
N ASN A 529 21.25 20.43 4.93
CA ASN A 529 20.59 21.70 5.19
C ASN A 529 20.30 22.52 3.92
N LYS A 530 19.90 21.81 2.83
CA LYS A 530 19.57 22.46 1.54
C LYS A 530 18.31 23.33 1.67
N PRO A 531 18.14 24.34 0.80
CA PRO A 531 16.89 25.07 0.69
C PRO A 531 15.69 24.12 0.48
N LEU A 532 14.54 24.50 1.03
CA LEU A 532 13.30 23.74 0.85
C LEU A 532 12.91 23.71 -0.63
N LYS A 533 12.57 22.54 -1.14
CA LYS A 533 12.06 22.40 -2.51
C LYS A 533 10.59 22.80 -2.53
N LYS A 534 10.27 23.93 -3.14
CA LYS A 534 8.89 24.37 -3.31
C LYS A 534 8.16 23.42 -4.27
N LEU A 535 6.95 23.04 -3.90
CA LEU A 535 6.04 22.24 -4.73
C LEU A 535 4.92 23.12 -5.28
N ASP A 536 4.36 22.70 -6.41
CA ASP A 536 3.10 23.26 -6.88
C ASP A 536 1.96 22.89 -5.92
N PRO A 537 0.92 23.73 -5.80
CA PRO A 537 -0.26 23.38 -5.03
C PRO A 537 -0.85 22.04 -5.49
N PRO A 538 -1.15 21.12 -4.55
CA PRO A 538 -1.72 19.82 -4.90
C PRO A 538 -3.08 20.04 -5.56
N LYS A 539 -3.25 19.46 -6.75
CA LYS A 539 -4.53 19.44 -7.45
C LYS A 539 -5.38 18.28 -6.92
N PRO A 540 -6.71 18.44 -6.84
CA PRO A 540 -7.58 17.33 -6.54
C PRO A 540 -7.34 16.18 -7.52
N LYS A 541 -7.27 14.96 -7.02
CA LYS A 541 -7.07 13.77 -7.83
C LYS A 541 -8.31 13.56 -8.71
N LYS A 542 -8.11 13.40 -10.02
CA LYS A 542 -9.21 13.04 -10.92
C LYS A 542 -9.63 11.59 -10.63
N GLU A 543 -10.92 11.39 -10.42
CA GLU A 543 -11.49 10.06 -10.38
C GLU A 543 -11.50 9.47 -11.80
N SER A 544 -11.04 8.22 -11.96
CA SER A 544 -11.05 7.54 -13.25
C SER A 544 -12.41 6.88 -13.52
N THR A 545 -12.86 7.00 -14.76
CA THR A 545 -14.03 6.27 -15.26
C THR A 545 -13.67 4.86 -15.74
N GLU A 546 -12.39 4.53 -15.82
CA GLU A 546 -11.90 3.21 -16.26
C GLU A 546 -11.87 2.19 -15.12
N PRO A 547 -12.17 0.91 -15.40
CA PRO A 547 -12.19 -0.14 -14.38
C PRO A 547 -10.83 -0.43 -13.74
N ASN A 548 -9.73 -0.19 -14.45
CA ASN A 548 -8.34 -0.32 -14.01
C ASN A 548 -7.56 0.90 -14.51
N PRO A 549 -7.66 2.04 -13.84
CA PRO A 549 -6.88 3.20 -14.23
C PRO A 549 -5.40 2.85 -14.08
N THR A 550 -4.63 3.07 -15.15
CA THR A 550 -3.17 3.16 -14.99
C THR A 550 -2.90 4.28 -14.01
N PRO A 551 -2.00 4.10 -13.03
CA PRO A 551 -1.61 5.19 -12.18
C PRO A 551 -0.99 6.30 -13.04
N ASP A 552 -1.79 7.28 -13.41
CA ASP A 552 -1.33 8.44 -14.21
C ASP A 552 -0.44 9.39 -13.40
N GLU A 553 -0.35 9.16 -12.10
CA GLU A 553 0.44 10.01 -11.21
C GLU A 553 1.62 9.22 -10.64
N ASP A 554 2.78 9.86 -10.68
CA ASP A 554 3.92 9.44 -9.88
C ASP A 554 3.45 9.27 -8.42
N PRO A 555 3.51 8.05 -7.84
CA PRO A 555 3.10 7.80 -6.45
C PRO A 555 3.84 8.67 -5.44
N ASN A 556 4.86 9.40 -5.90
CA ASN A 556 5.67 10.32 -5.11
C ASN A 556 5.21 11.77 -5.18
N THR A 557 4.19 12.08 -5.98
CA THR A 557 3.60 13.43 -5.99
C THR A 557 2.88 13.65 -4.66
N PHE A 558 3.18 14.77 -3.99
CA PHE A 558 2.47 15.16 -2.78
C PHE A 558 0.99 15.35 -3.10
N SER A 559 0.14 14.59 -2.44
CA SER A 559 -1.32 14.69 -2.56
C SER A 559 -1.91 15.07 -1.21
N LEU A 560 -2.76 16.08 -1.24
CA LEU A 560 -3.54 16.52 -0.08
C LEU A 560 -4.96 15.98 -0.21
N ASP A 561 -5.12 14.69 0.08
CA ASP A 561 -6.41 14.04 0.12
C ASP A 561 -7.30 14.58 1.27
N PRO A 562 -8.63 14.33 1.27
CA PRO A 562 -9.53 14.86 2.29
C PRO A 562 -9.15 14.46 3.72
N GLU A 563 -8.67 13.22 3.92
CA GLU A 563 -8.27 12.75 5.26
C GLU A 563 -7.04 13.50 5.78
N LEU A 564 -6.00 13.68 4.94
CA LEU A 564 -4.81 14.44 5.33
C LEU A 564 -5.12 15.91 5.54
N ARG A 565 -5.99 16.49 4.70
CA ARG A 565 -6.44 17.87 4.84
C ARG A 565 -7.15 18.09 6.20
N GLU A 566 -8.08 17.22 6.57
CA GLU A 566 -8.75 17.31 7.86
C GLU A 566 -7.80 17.03 9.01
N THR A 567 -6.87 16.09 8.88
CA THR A 567 -5.82 15.83 9.87
C THR A 567 -4.97 17.09 10.14
N LEU A 568 -4.63 17.85 9.10
CA LEU A 568 -3.93 19.13 9.23
C LEU A 568 -4.79 20.22 9.89
N HIS A 569 -6.09 20.23 9.66
CA HIS A 569 -7.00 21.13 10.37
C HIS A 569 -7.09 20.79 11.85
N ILE A 570 -7.15 19.50 12.19
CA ILE A 570 -7.13 19.02 13.59
C ILE A 570 -5.81 19.40 14.27
N LEU A 571 -4.66 19.18 13.59
CA LEU A 571 -3.35 19.60 14.10
C LEU A 571 -3.31 21.11 14.36
N SER A 572 -3.80 21.90 13.42
CA SER A 572 -3.84 23.37 13.57
C SER A 572 -4.74 23.81 14.74
N ASP A 573 -5.92 23.19 14.91
CA ASP A 573 -6.76 23.43 16.09
C ASP A 573 -6.02 23.07 17.38
N TYR A 574 -5.30 21.94 17.39
CA TYR A 574 -4.50 21.52 18.53
C TYR A 574 -3.37 22.52 18.85
N VAL A 575 -2.64 23.00 17.84
CA VAL A 575 -1.60 24.05 17.99
C VAL A 575 -2.17 25.30 18.65
N ILE A 576 -3.34 25.76 18.19
CA ILE A 576 -3.99 26.97 18.76
C ILE A 576 -4.42 26.75 20.22
N LEU A 577 -5.03 25.62 20.52
CA LEU A 577 -5.47 25.29 21.88
C LEU A 577 -4.29 25.15 22.83
N ASN A 578 -3.21 24.50 22.39
CA ASN A 578 -1.99 24.31 23.18
C ASN A 578 -1.29 25.66 23.48
N LYS A 579 -1.22 26.57 22.49
CA LYS A 579 -0.66 27.92 22.70
C LYS A 579 -1.47 28.75 23.69
N LYS A 580 -2.80 28.61 23.71
CA LYS A 580 -3.67 29.30 24.67
C LYS A 580 -3.43 28.83 26.10
N LEU A 581 -3.18 27.54 26.31
CA LEU A 581 -2.85 27.01 27.66
C LEU A 581 -1.46 27.45 28.12
N ALA A 582 -0.50 27.54 27.22
CA ALA A 582 0.88 27.96 27.54
C ALA A 582 1.00 29.48 27.78
N GLY A 583 0.03 30.30 27.34
CA GLY A 583 0.00 31.75 27.52
C GLY A 583 -0.86 32.24 28.71
N ASN A 584 -1.58 31.33 29.39
CA ASN A 584 -2.24 31.52 30.65
C ASN A 584 -1.39 30.93 31.79
#